data_0d7fbb2419d413336816aaa93ec3e7be
#
_entry.id   0d7fbb2419d413336816aaa93ec3e7be
#
_cell.length_a   1.000
_cell.length_b   1.000
_cell.length_c   1.000
_cell.angle_alpha   90.00
_cell.angle_beta   90.00
_cell.angle_gamma   90.00
#
_symmetry.space_group_name_H-M   'P 1'
#
loop_
_entity.id
_entity.type
_entity.pdbx_description
1 polymer ?
#
loop_
_entity_poly.entity_id
_entity_poly.type
_entity_poly.pdbx_seq_one_letter_code
_entity_poly.pdbx_strand_id
1 'polypeptide(L)'
;MKHLLINLISFLLLSPFLTSCEKYVGEYKDGKRNGQGTITWSDGKNYVGEFKDGKFNGHGKLTWSDGKKYVGEWKNGRPHGQGTGTLPDGRKYVGEYKDGKKWNGTVYDNDRINISKYINGVKQ
;
A
#
# COMPACT_ATOMS: atom_id res chain seq x y z
N MET A 1 -6.12 37.72 31.24
CA MET A 1 -4.91 37.76 30.37
C MET A 1 -3.98 36.57 30.60
N LYS A 2 -3.96 35.97 31.75
CA LYS A 2 -3.09 34.80 32.05
C LYS A 2 -3.59 33.48 31.47
N HIS A 3 -4.83 33.40 31.04
CA HIS A 3 -5.45 32.16 30.53
C HIS A 3 -5.12 31.83 29.07
N LEU A 4 -4.70 32.84 28.31
CA LEU A 4 -4.36 32.67 26.89
C LEU A 4 -3.03 31.96 26.64
N LEU A 5 -2.10 32.07 27.61
CA LEU A 5 -0.77 31.43 27.51
C LEU A 5 -0.80 29.93 27.76
N ILE A 6 -1.76 29.45 28.53
CA ILE A 6 -1.91 28.01 28.86
C ILE A 6 -2.42 27.22 27.67
N ASN A 7 -3.29 27.83 26.85
CA ASN A 7 -3.82 27.18 25.65
C ASN A 7 -2.79 27.01 24.52
N LEU A 8 -1.82 27.90 24.42
CA LEU A 8 -0.73 27.82 23.46
C LEU A 8 0.26 26.70 23.79
N ILE A 9 0.52 26.47 25.07
CA ILE A 9 1.43 25.41 25.52
C ILE A 9 0.81 24.02 25.28
N SER A 10 -0.50 23.90 25.50
CA SER A 10 -1.25 22.68 25.24
C SER A 10 -1.23 22.27 23.77
N PHE A 11 -1.28 23.25 22.85
CA PHE A 11 -1.23 22.99 21.42
C PHE A 11 0.16 22.53 20.94
N LEU A 12 1.22 23.07 21.54
CA LEU A 12 2.61 22.71 21.21
C LEU A 12 2.98 21.28 21.66
N LEU A 13 2.33 20.76 22.68
CA LEU A 13 2.58 19.40 23.19
C LEU A 13 1.97 18.31 22.31
N LEU A 14 1.01 18.65 21.45
CA LEU A 14 0.39 17.71 20.51
C LEU A 14 1.16 17.58 19.19
N SER A 15 2.08 18.52 18.88
CA SER A 15 2.82 18.53 17.64
C SER A 15 3.82 17.39 17.44
N PRO A 16 4.43 16.79 18.48
CA PRO A 16 5.36 15.67 18.28
C PRO A 16 4.72 14.36 17.82
N PHE A 17 3.42 14.22 17.93
CA PHE A 17 2.70 13.00 17.55
C PHE A 17 2.28 12.95 16.08
N LEU A 18 2.52 14.01 15.31
CA LEU A 18 2.22 14.12 13.88
C LEU A 18 3.42 13.74 13.01
N THR A 19 4.25 12.79 13.46
CA THR A 19 5.50 12.43 12.79
C THR A 19 5.37 11.42 11.66
N SER A 20 4.19 10.86 11.39
CA SER A 20 3.96 10.08 10.18
C SER A 20 3.68 11.01 9.00
N CYS A 21 4.74 11.54 8.38
CA CYS A 21 4.61 12.31 7.15
C CYS A 21 4.21 11.39 5.99
N GLU A 22 2.94 11.38 5.68
CA GLU A 22 2.47 10.90 4.39
C GLU A 22 1.99 12.08 3.56
N LYS A 23 2.30 12.06 2.27
CA LYS A 23 1.84 13.05 1.31
C LYS A 23 0.90 12.38 0.32
N TYR A 24 -0.32 12.92 0.21
CA TYR A 24 -1.27 12.49 -0.80
C TYR A 24 -1.44 13.56 -1.87
N VAL A 25 -1.39 13.12 -3.14
CA VAL A 25 -1.73 13.93 -4.31
C VAL A 25 -2.71 13.14 -5.15
N GLY A 26 -3.91 13.67 -5.34
CA GLY A 26 -4.94 12.98 -6.10
C GLY A 26 -6.34 13.51 -5.87
N GLU A 27 -7.32 12.71 -6.27
CA GLU A 27 -8.72 13.07 -6.25
C GLU A 27 -9.35 12.82 -4.88
N TYR A 28 -10.33 13.65 -4.53
CA TYR A 28 -11.16 13.53 -3.34
C TYR A 28 -12.64 13.51 -3.71
N LYS A 29 -13.43 12.81 -2.90
CA LYS A 29 -14.88 12.84 -2.94
C LYS A 29 -15.42 12.82 -1.51
N ASP A 30 -16.27 13.80 -1.16
CA ASP A 30 -16.86 13.91 0.18
C ASP A 30 -15.80 13.88 1.31
N GLY A 31 -14.66 14.57 1.08
CA GLY A 31 -13.56 14.64 2.04
C GLY A 31 -12.68 13.42 2.15
N LYS A 32 -12.93 12.38 1.34
CA LYS A 32 -12.13 11.15 1.32
C LYS A 32 -11.36 11.01 0.02
N ARG A 33 -10.18 10.38 0.09
CA ARG A 33 -9.41 9.99 -1.09
C ARG A 33 -10.27 9.05 -1.95
N ASN A 34 -10.45 9.41 -3.22
CA ASN A 34 -11.32 8.68 -4.12
C ASN A 34 -10.91 8.94 -5.55
N GLY A 35 -10.89 7.89 -6.42
CA GLY A 35 -10.36 7.99 -7.77
C GLY A 35 -8.85 7.79 -7.81
N GLN A 36 -8.16 8.43 -8.73
CA GLN A 36 -6.70 8.28 -8.90
C GLN A 36 -5.92 9.13 -7.89
N GLY A 37 -4.86 8.54 -7.36
CA GLY A 37 -4.00 9.27 -6.43
C GLY A 37 -2.66 8.60 -6.16
N THR A 38 -1.80 9.35 -5.49
CA THR A 38 -0.48 8.89 -5.06
C THR A 38 -0.28 9.23 -3.58
N ILE A 39 0.13 8.25 -2.79
CA ILE A 39 0.63 8.47 -1.43
C ILE A 39 2.12 8.19 -1.41
N THR A 40 2.87 9.08 -0.78
CA THR A 40 4.30 8.89 -0.49
C THR A 40 4.51 9.02 1.01
N TRP A 41 5.15 8.02 1.62
CA TRP A 41 5.54 8.03 3.02
C TRP A 41 6.99 8.47 3.20
N SER A 42 7.32 8.93 4.39
CA SER A 42 8.66 9.46 4.70
C SER A 42 9.81 8.44 4.54
N ASP A 43 9.51 7.15 4.65
CA ASP A 43 10.48 6.05 4.47
C ASP A 43 10.74 5.68 2.99
N GLY A 44 10.07 6.38 2.06
CA GLY A 44 10.18 6.11 0.63
C GLY A 44 9.15 5.12 0.09
N LYS A 45 8.34 4.52 0.95
CA LYS A 45 7.19 3.72 0.50
C LYS A 45 6.23 4.60 -0.30
N ASN A 46 5.65 4.09 -1.37
CA ASN A 46 4.65 4.84 -2.14
C ASN A 46 3.60 3.92 -2.76
N TYR A 47 2.41 4.48 -2.89
CA TYR A 47 1.30 3.86 -3.63
C TYR A 47 0.85 4.79 -4.75
N VAL A 48 0.64 4.23 -5.93
CA VAL A 48 0.08 4.93 -7.09
C VAL A 48 -1.08 4.09 -7.62
N GLY A 49 -2.29 4.64 -7.64
CA GLY A 49 -3.44 3.91 -8.16
C GLY A 49 -4.77 4.47 -7.70
N GLU A 50 -5.76 3.59 -7.70
CA GLU A 50 -7.14 3.92 -7.42
C GLU A 50 -7.45 3.86 -5.93
N PHE A 51 -8.32 4.76 -5.50
CA PHE A 51 -8.84 4.87 -4.14
C PHE A 51 -10.36 4.83 -4.16
N LYS A 52 -10.94 4.28 -3.12
CA LYS A 52 -12.37 4.36 -2.83
C LYS A 52 -12.58 4.49 -1.33
N ASP A 53 -13.30 5.54 -0.92
CA ASP A 53 -13.59 5.82 0.50
C ASP A 53 -12.34 5.80 1.40
N GLY A 54 -11.24 6.37 0.90
CA GLY A 54 -9.98 6.49 1.61
C GLY A 54 -9.07 5.25 1.57
N LYS A 55 -9.48 4.18 0.89
CA LYS A 55 -8.74 2.91 0.83
C LYS A 55 -8.25 2.61 -0.59
N PHE A 56 -7.16 1.86 -0.69
CA PHE A 56 -6.72 1.29 -1.97
C PHE A 56 -7.82 0.36 -2.49
N ASN A 57 -8.26 0.61 -3.70
CA ASN A 57 -9.35 -0.15 -4.31
C ASN A 57 -9.31 0.01 -5.82
N GLY A 58 -9.41 -1.09 -6.57
CA GLY A 58 -9.20 -1.09 -8.01
C GLY A 58 -7.76 -1.45 -8.36
N HIS A 59 -7.16 -0.81 -9.36
CA HIS A 59 -5.78 -1.09 -9.77
C HIS A 59 -4.79 -0.14 -9.10
N GLY A 60 -3.66 -0.68 -8.67
CA GLY A 60 -2.63 0.14 -8.06
C GLY A 60 -1.30 -0.58 -7.88
N LYS A 61 -0.28 0.22 -7.62
CA LYS A 61 1.10 -0.22 -7.38
C LYS A 61 1.57 0.29 -6.03
N LEU A 62 1.95 -0.61 -5.15
CA LEU A 62 2.62 -0.29 -3.89
C LEU A 62 4.08 -0.72 -3.98
N THR A 63 4.97 0.21 -3.66
CA THR A 63 6.41 -0.04 -3.58
C THR A 63 6.86 0.25 -2.15
N TRP A 64 7.50 -0.74 -1.51
CA TRP A 64 8.08 -0.58 -0.17
C TRP A 64 9.51 -0.05 -0.25
N SER A 65 10.00 0.49 0.85
CA SER A 65 11.35 1.06 0.93
C SER A 65 12.48 0.06 0.67
N ASP A 66 12.26 -1.23 0.91
CA ASP A 66 13.21 -2.33 0.65
C ASP A 66 13.22 -2.79 -0.81
N GLY A 67 12.38 -2.21 -1.67
CA GLY A 67 12.24 -2.59 -3.07
C GLY A 67 11.16 -3.63 -3.35
N LYS A 68 10.53 -4.19 -2.33
CA LYS A 68 9.36 -5.05 -2.52
C LYS A 68 8.26 -4.28 -3.25
N LYS A 69 7.52 -4.93 -4.16
CA LYS A 69 6.44 -4.31 -4.93
C LYS A 69 5.23 -5.22 -5.03
N TYR A 70 4.06 -4.59 -5.11
CA TYR A 70 2.85 -5.25 -5.58
C TYR A 70 2.19 -4.38 -6.64
N VAL A 71 1.85 -4.99 -7.78
CA VAL A 71 1.11 -4.35 -8.88
C VAL A 71 -0.08 -5.23 -9.21
N GLY A 72 -1.27 -4.69 -9.12
CA GLY A 72 -2.48 -5.44 -9.45
C GLY A 72 -3.74 -4.86 -8.82
N GLU A 73 -4.68 -5.76 -8.58
CA GLU A 73 -5.99 -5.41 -8.05
C GLU A 73 -5.98 -5.31 -6.53
N TRP A 74 -6.75 -4.34 -6.02
CA TRP A 74 -6.90 -4.03 -4.61
C TRP A 74 -8.37 -4.02 -4.22
N LYS A 75 -8.65 -4.45 -3.02
CA LYS A 75 -9.98 -4.34 -2.42
C LYS A 75 -9.86 -4.04 -0.94
N ASN A 76 -10.48 -2.93 -0.50
CA ASN A 76 -10.49 -2.51 0.90
C ASN A 76 -9.09 -2.45 1.52
N GLY A 77 -8.10 -1.92 0.78
CA GLY A 77 -6.73 -1.76 1.25
C GLY A 77 -5.85 -3.00 1.16
N ARG A 78 -6.34 -4.09 0.57
CA ARG A 78 -5.59 -5.36 0.45
C ARG A 78 -5.47 -5.81 -0.99
N PRO A 79 -4.36 -6.44 -1.39
CA PRO A 79 -4.27 -7.18 -2.64
C PRO A 79 -5.39 -8.20 -2.75
N HIS A 80 -6.14 -8.14 -3.84
CA HIS A 80 -7.27 -9.02 -4.07
C HIS A 80 -7.59 -9.08 -5.57
N GLY A 81 -7.66 -10.28 -6.14
CA GLY A 81 -7.76 -10.47 -7.59
C GLY A 81 -6.39 -10.73 -8.20
N GLN A 82 -6.20 -10.37 -9.46
CA GLN A 82 -4.95 -10.62 -10.19
C GLN A 82 -3.87 -9.60 -9.81
N GLY A 83 -2.65 -10.09 -9.61
CA GLY A 83 -1.53 -9.22 -9.30
C GLY A 83 -0.17 -9.90 -9.40
N THR A 84 0.86 -9.06 -9.33
CA THR A 84 2.27 -9.48 -9.31
C THR A 84 2.95 -8.90 -8.08
N GLY A 85 3.43 -9.78 -7.22
CA GLY A 85 4.29 -9.43 -6.09
C GLY A 85 5.75 -9.67 -6.44
N THR A 86 6.61 -8.70 -6.16
CA THR A 86 8.05 -8.80 -6.39
C THR A 86 8.77 -8.66 -5.06
N LEU A 87 9.65 -9.60 -4.75
CA LEU A 87 10.52 -9.56 -3.57
C LEU A 87 11.74 -8.66 -3.84
N PRO A 88 12.43 -8.16 -2.79
CA PRO A 88 13.63 -7.35 -2.98
C PRO A 88 14.73 -8.05 -3.79
N ASP A 89 14.83 -9.37 -3.73
CA ASP A 89 15.77 -10.18 -4.49
C ASP A 89 15.36 -10.42 -5.96
N GLY A 90 14.19 -9.91 -6.37
CA GLY A 90 13.68 -9.99 -7.74
C GLY A 90 12.77 -11.18 -8.03
N ARG A 91 12.64 -12.14 -7.13
CA ARG A 91 11.65 -13.23 -7.29
C ARG A 91 10.24 -12.66 -7.36
N LYS A 92 9.39 -13.26 -8.17
CA LYS A 92 8.02 -12.78 -8.41
C LYS A 92 6.99 -13.86 -8.17
N TYR A 93 5.89 -13.47 -7.56
CA TYR A 93 4.65 -14.23 -7.60
C TYR A 93 3.71 -13.58 -8.62
N VAL A 94 3.15 -14.37 -9.53
CA VAL A 94 2.17 -13.93 -10.52
C VAL A 94 0.92 -14.76 -10.38
N GLY A 95 -0.21 -14.13 -10.12
CA GLY A 95 -1.48 -14.83 -10.02
C GLY A 95 -2.50 -14.13 -9.14
N GLU A 96 -3.39 -14.94 -8.60
CA GLU A 96 -4.50 -14.48 -7.78
C GLU A 96 -4.08 -14.24 -6.33
N TYR A 97 -4.60 -13.15 -5.78
CA TYR A 97 -4.57 -12.84 -4.35
C TYR A 97 -5.99 -12.87 -3.79
N LYS A 98 -6.10 -13.27 -2.55
CA LYS A 98 -7.36 -13.25 -1.80
C LYS A 98 -7.10 -12.69 -0.40
N ASP A 99 -7.72 -11.54 -0.10
CA ASP A 99 -7.59 -10.83 1.18
C ASP A 99 -6.13 -10.64 1.62
N GLY A 100 -5.27 -10.22 0.70
CA GLY A 100 -3.85 -9.96 0.92
C GLY A 100 -2.95 -11.18 0.83
N LYS A 101 -3.48 -12.38 0.61
CA LYS A 101 -2.72 -13.63 0.55
C LYS A 101 -2.61 -14.15 -0.87
N LYS A 102 -1.48 -14.76 -1.21
CA LYS A 102 -1.31 -15.53 -2.43
C LYS A 102 -2.32 -16.67 -2.44
N TRP A 103 -3.04 -16.84 -3.55
CA TRP A 103 -4.12 -17.82 -3.62
C TRP A 103 -3.86 -18.87 -4.69
N ASN A 104 -3.99 -18.51 -5.96
CA ASN A 104 -3.67 -19.40 -7.09
C ASN A 104 -2.68 -18.70 -8.01
N GLY A 105 -1.48 -19.21 -8.14
CA GLY A 105 -0.46 -18.57 -8.96
C GLY A 105 0.89 -19.25 -8.89
N THR A 106 1.87 -18.64 -9.54
CA THR A 106 3.19 -19.21 -9.74
C THR A 106 4.27 -18.27 -9.22
N VAL A 107 5.28 -18.82 -8.57
CA VAL A 107 6.48 -18.11 -8.15
C VAL A 107 7.59 -18.38 -9.16
N TYR A 108 8.22 -17.30 -9.62
CA TYR A 108 9.33 -17.33 -10.56
C TYR A 108 10.60 -16.78 -9.90
N ASP A 109 11.74 -17.31 -10.27
CA ASP A 109 13.04 -16.73 -9.94
C ASP A 109 13.41 -15.61 -10.92
N ASN A 110 14.62 -15.06 -10.80
CA ASN A 110 15.11 -13.98 -11.65
C ASN A 110 15.31 -14.39 -13.11
N ASP A 111 15.51 -15.68 -13.37
CA ASP A 111 15.66 -16.26 -14.70
C ASP A 111 14.31 -16.66 -15.32
N ARG A 112 13.20 -16.29 -14.66
CA ARG A 112 11.82 -16.64 -15.03
C ARG A 112 11.53 -18.13 -14.99
N ILE A 113 12.28 -18.88 -14.20
CA ILE A 113 12.04 -20.30 -13.98
C ILE A 113 10.99 -20.44 -12.87
N ASN A 114 9.98 -21.27 -13.11
CA ASN A 114 8.97 -21.62 -12.15
C ASN A 114 9.59 -22.44 -11.02
N ILE A 115 9.57 -21.90 -9.81
CA ILE A 115 10.16 -22.58 -8.63
C ILE A 115 9.12 -23.09 -7.64
N SER A 116 7.90 -22.62 -7.70
CA SER A 116 6.79 -23.13 -6.88
C SER A 116 5.44 -22.59 -7.35
N LYS A 117 4.37 -23.23 -6.88
CA LYS A 117 3.00 -22.81 -7.14
C LYS A 117 2.22 -22.62 -5.84
N TYR A 118 1.18 -21.84 -5.90
CA TYR A 118 0.14 -21.77 -4.87
C TYR A 118 -1.16 -22.30 -5.45
N ILE A 119 -1.85 -23.14 -4.69
CA ILE A 119 -3.17 -23.69 -5.02
C ILE A 119 -4.04 -23.52 -3.78
N ASN A 120 -5.11 -22.72 -3.91
CA ASN A 120 -6.02 -22.41 -2.80
C ASN A 120 -5.28 -21.92 -1.54
N GLY A 121 -4.26 -21.08 -1.74
CA GLY A 121 -3.48 -20.47 -0.67
C GLY A 121 -2.35 -21.35 -0.10
N VAL A 122 -2.21 -22.59 -0.57
CA VAL A 122 -1.19 -23.54 -0.09
C VAL A 122 -0.04 -23.62 -1.09
N LYS A 123 1.18 -23.40 -0.60
CA LYS A 123 2.40 -23.55 -1.42
C LYS A 123 2.65 -25.04 -1.71
N GLN A 124 2.85 -25.33 -2.98
CA GLN A 124 3.21 -26.65 -3.49
C GLN A 124 4.72 -26.77 -3.67
#